data_0a95deb96d617b73282e2f4a5c059654
#
_entry.id   0a95deb96d617b73282e2f4a5c059654
#
_cell.length_a   1.000
_cell.length_b   1.000
_cell.length_c   1.000
_cell.angle_alpha   90.00
_cell.angle_beta   90.00
_cell.angle_gamma   90.00
#
_symmetry.space_group_name_H-M   'P 1'
#
loop_
_entity.id
_entity.type
_entity.pdbx_description
1 polymer ?
#
loop_
_entity_poly.entity_id
_entity_poly.type
_entity_poly.pdbx_seq_one_letter_code
_entity_poly.pdbx_strand_id
1 'polypeptide(L)'
;MLKYFYLKTVYTLYYLAVLIVRRWNTDRKKNSFISQKFINWNNKRVMKYVYKNNVKSREIAILLPHCLQLYTCPHKITSDIKNCKNCGLCKIGEILRLHNTYDVKVKVATGGTLARLFLKEEKPKLVLAVACERDLVS
;
A
#
# COMPACT_ATOMS: atom_id res chain seq x y z
N MET A 1 -8.18 -24.11 -4.88
CA MET A 1 -8.21 -23.93 -3.41
C MET A 1 -6.85 -24.26 -2.75
N LEU A 2 -6.27 -25.42 -2.99
CA LEU A 2 -4.99 -25.89 -2.39
C LEU A 2 -3.81 -24.93 -2.61
N LYS A 3 -3.66 -24.36 -3.81
CA LYS A 3 -2.58 -23.44 -4.17
C LYS A 3 -2.66 -22.10 -3.45
N TYR A 4 -3.86 -21.61 -3.17
CA TYR A 4 -4.08 -20.39 -2.39
C TYR A 4 -3.73 -20.62 -0.91
N PHE A 5 -4.11 -21.75 -0.35
CA PHE A 5 -3.81 -22.14 1.02
C PHE A 5 -2.28 -22.27 1.21
N TYR A 6 -1.59 -22.97 0.30
CA TYR A 6 -0.14 -23.08 0.31
C TYR A 6 0.58 -21.71 0.25
N LEU A 7 0.10 -20.81 -0.61
CA LEU A 7 0.67 -19.46 -0.71
C LEU A 7 0.48 -18.65 0.57
N LYS A 8 -0.69 -18.79 1.19
CA LYS A 8 -0.99 -18.12 2.47
C LYS A 8 -0.12 -18.67 3.61
N THR A 9 0.06 -19.98 3.70
CA THR A 9 0.91 -20.60 4.73
C THR A 9 2.38 -20.21 4.56
N VAL A 10 2.92 -20.27 3.35
CA VAL A 10 4.31 -19.84 3.07
C VAL A 10 4.52 -18.37 3.41
N TYR A 11 3.56 -17.50 3.06
CA TYR A 11 3.62 -16.08 3.43
C TYR A 11 3.62 -15.89 4.95
N THR A 12 2.72 -16.58 5.65
CA THR A 12 2.61 -16.48 7.12
C THR A 12 3.88 -16.96 7.80
N LEU A 13 4.44 -18.09 7.37
CA LEU A 13 5.69 -18.63 7.93
C LEU A 13 6.86 -17.69 7.69
N TYR A 14 6.97 -17.13 6.47
CA TYR A 14 8.04 -16.17 6.16
C TYR A 14 7.88 -14.87 6.97
N TYR A 15 6.66 -14.37 7.12
CA TYR A 15 6.36 -13.20 7.95
C TYR A 15 6.73 -13.44 9.41
N LEU A 16 6.34 -14.58 9.98
CA LEU A 16 6.72 -14.98 11.36
C LEU A 16 8.23 -15.06 11.52
N ALA A 17 8.95 -15.65 10.57
CA ALA A 17 10.41 -15.70 10.58
C ALA A 17 11.03 -14.29 10.59
N VAL A 18 10.51 -13.37 9.78
CA VAL A 18 10.97 -11.96 9.77
C VAL A 18 10.72 -11.30 11.12
N LEU A 19 9.56 -11.52 11.74
CA LEU A 19 9.24 -10.96 13.06
C LEU A 19 10.19 -11.50 14.15
N ILE A 20 10.46 -12.81 14.15
CA ILE A 20 11.39 -13.44 15.09
C ILE A 20 12.79 -12.85 14.95
N VAL A 21 13.32 -12.80 13.71
CA VAL A 21 14.65 -12.23 13.44
C VAL A 21 14.72 -10.76 13.87
N ARG A 22 13.69 -9.96 13.63
CA ARG A 22 13.64 -8.56 14.07
C ARG A 22 13.61 -8.41 15.58
N ARG A 23 12.93 -9.33 16.29
CA ARG A 23 12.87 -9.29 17.77
C ARG A 23 14.21 -9.60 18.41
N TRP A 24 14.98 -10.48 17.79
CA TRP A 24 16.32 -10.86 18.32
C TRP A 24 17.43 -9.93 17.87
N ASN A 25 17.20 -9.16 16.82
CA ASN A 25 18.21 -8.26 16.26
C ASN A 25 17.94 -6.81 16.67
N THR A 26 18.80 -6.25 17.48
CA THR A 26 18.75 -4.85 17.94
C THR A 26 19.27 -3.84 16.92
N ASP A 27 19.94 -4.30 15.86
CA ASP A 27 20.49 -3.43 14.82
C ASP A 27 19.41 -2.95 13.85
N ARG A 28 19.06 -1.65 13.92
CA ARG A 28 18.03 -1.02 13.07
C ARG A 28 18.33 -1.13 11.57
N LYS A 29 19.61 -1.03 11.16
CA LYS A 29 20.00 -1.12 9.73
C LYS A 29 19.75 -2.53 9.17
N LYS A 30 20.11 -3.57 9.93
CA LYS A 30 19.84 -4.95 9.54
C LYS A 30 18.34 -5.25 9.48
N ASN A 31 17.57 -4.74 10.43
CA ASN A 31 16.12 -4.89 10.46
C ASN A 31 15.45 -4.21 9.25
N SER A 32 15.90 -3.00 8.87
CA SER A 32 15.44 -2.30 7.68
C SER A 32 15.73 -3.11 6.40
N PHE A 33 16.94 -3.63 6.26
CA PHE A 33 17.33 -4.45 5.12
C PHE A 33 16.50 -5.75 4.98
N ILE A 34 16.22 -6.43 6.11
CA ILE A 34 15.37 -7.63 6.12
C ILE A 34 13.94 -7.29 5.70
N SER A 35 13.39 -6.18 6.23
CA SER A 35 12.06 -5.70 5.87
C SER A 35 11.95 -5.35 4.38
N GLN A 36 12.95 -4.65 3.83
CA GLN A 36 13.00 -4.33 2.40
C GLN A 36 13.07 -5.57 1.52
N LYS A 37 13.87 -6.59 1.90
CA LYS A 37 13.91 -7.87 1.18
C LYS A 37 12.55 -8.56 1.18
N PHE A 38 11.86 -8.57 2.32
CA PHE A 38 10.52 -9.14 2.43
C PHE A 38 9.52 -8.41 1.54
N ILE A 39 9.49 -7.07 1.61
CA ILE A 39 8.60 -6.24 0.78
C ILE A 39 8.87 -6.47 -0.71
N ASN A 40 10.13 -6.47 -1.14
CA ASN A 40 10.51 -6.70 -2.52
C ASN A 40 10.12 -8.10 -3.02
N TRP A 41 10.31 -9.12 -2.19
CA TRP A 41 9.88 -10.48 -2.52
C TRP A 41 8.34 -10.56 -2.67
N ASN A 42 7.60 -9.98 -1.73
CA ASN A 42 6.14 -9.91 -1.81
C ASN A 42 5.68 -9.17 -3.07
N ASN A 43 6.24 -8.00 -3.36
CA ASN A 43 5.89 -7.19 -4.53
C ASN A 43 6.14 -7.95 -5.84
N LYS A 44 7.26 -8.66 -5.97
CA LYS A 44 7.54 -9.51 -7.16
C LYS A 44 6.46 -10.59 -7.35
N ARG A 45 5.98 -11.20 -6.26
CA ARG A 45 4.91 -12.22 -6.33
C ARG A 45 3.57 -11.62 -6.70
N VAL A 46 3.23 -10.46 -6.11
CA VAL A 46 2.01 -9.73 -6.42
C VAL A 46 2.00 -9.29 -7.88
N MET A 47 3.09 -8.74 -8.40
CA MET A 47 3.20 -8.36 -9.81
C MET A 47 3.00 -9.56 -10.75
N LYS A 48 3.57 -10.71 -10.43
CA LYS A 48 3.34 -11.95 -11.18
C LYS A 48 1.85 -12.33 -11.22
N TYR A 49 1.15 -12.18 -10.09
CA TYR A 49 -0.28 -12.41 -10.00
C TYR A 49 -1.07 -11.43 -10.87
N VAL A 50 -0.75 -10.14 -10.80
CA VAL A 50 -1.41 -9.07 -11.58
C VAL A 50 -1.32 -9.34 -13.08
N TYR A 51 -0.11 -9.62 -13.59
CA TYR A 51 0.09 -9.95 -15.01
C TYR A 51 -0.66 -11.20 -15.43
N LYS A 52 -0.64 -12.25 -14.61
CA LYS A 52 -1.31 -13.52 -14.94
C LYS A 52 -2.84 -13.40 -14.98
N ASN A 53 -3.43 -12.52 -14.17
CA ASN A 53 -4.89 -12.42 -14.01
C ASN A 53 -5.48 -11.19 -14.71
N ASN A 54 -4.71 -10.45 -15.51
CA ASN A 54 -5.17 -9.28 -16.25
C ASN A 54 -6.01 -8.32 -15.37
N VAL A 55 -5.48 -7.94 -14.20
CA VAL A 55 -6.17 -7.04 -13.26
C VAL A 55 -6.35 -5.68 -13.92
N LYS A 56 -7.60 -5.23 -14.01
CA LYS A 56 -7.95 -3.94 -14.62
C LYS A 56 -7.66 -2.78 -13.65
N SER A 57 -7.41 -1.59 -14.18
CA SER A 57 -7.09 -0.40 -13.39
C SER A 57 -8.16 -0.06 -12.34
N ARG A 58 -9.45 -0.17 -12.69
CA ARG A 58 -10.58 0.03 -11.77
C ARG A 58 -10.65 -0.97 -10.62
N GLU A 59 -9.94 -2.08 -10.71
CA GLU A 59 -9.84 -3.11 -9.67
C GLU A 59 -8.65 -2.87 -8.73
N ILE A 60 -7.90 -1.78 -8.98
CA ILE A 60 -6.74 -1.37 -8.20
C ILE A 60 -7.15 -0.26 -7.24
N ALA A 61 -6.75 -0.40 -5.98
CA ALA A 61 -6.87 0.66 -4.99
C ALA A 61 -5.49 1.17 -4.58
N ILE A 62 -5.35 2.49 -4.49
CA ILE A 62 -4.15 3.15 -3.98
C ILE A 62 -4.46 3.70 -2.60
N LEU A 63 -3.70 3.28 -1.60
CA LEU A 63 -3.75 3.82 -0.24
C LEU A 63 -2.57 4.74 -0.01
N LEU A 64 -2.87 5.96 0.42
CA LEU A 64 -1.89 7.00 0.66
C LEU A 64 -1.93 7.45 2.12
N PRO A 65 -0.79 7.74 2.74
CA PRO A 65 -0.76 8.35 4.04
C PRO A 65 -1.01 9.85 3.90
N HIS A 66 -1.67 10.44 4.90
CA HIS A 66 -1.97 11.88 4.92
C HIS A 66 -0.71 12.76 4.85
N CYS A 67 0.44 12.29 5.35
CA CYS A 67 1.70 13.04 5.34
C CYS A 67 2.28 13.32 3.94
N LEU A 68 1.74 12.70 2.87
CA LEU A 68 2.09 13.07 1.49
C LEU A 68 1.49 14.41 1.05
N GLN A 69 0.45 14.89 1.72
CA GLN A 69 -0.10 16.20 1.49
C GLN A 69 0.77 17.27 2.16
N LEU A 70 0.97 18.40 1.46
CA LEU A 70 1.60 19.58 2.07
C LEU A 70 0.74 20.01 3.28
N TYR A 71 1.36 20.20 4.45
CA TYR A 71 0.64 20.46 5.70
C TYR A 71 -0.11 21.80 5.69
N THR A 72 0.37 22.78 4.91
CA THR A 72 -0.27 24.09 4.71
C THR A 72 -1.42 24.07 3.70
N CYS A 73 -1.68 22.95 3.06
CA CYS A 73 -2.71 22.84 2.04
C CYS A 73 -4.11 22.95 2.67
N PRO A 74 -4.96 23.92 2.23
CA PRO A 74 -6.29 24.13 2.82
C PRO A 74 -7.30 23.06 2.39
N HIS A 75 -6.98 22.24 1.39
CA HIS A 75 -7.91 21.29 0.81
C HIS A 75 -7.93 19.97 1.57
N LYS A 76 -9.10 19.51 2.00
CA LYS A 76 -9.29 18.23 2.72
C LYS A 76 -9.34 17.06 1.73
N ILE A 77 -8.18 16.50 1.38
CA ILE A 77 -8.07 15.31 0.48
C ILE A 77 -8.39 13.99 1.16
N THR A 78 -8.49 13.95 2.48
CA THR A 78 -8.85 12.75 3.24
C THR A 78 -10.28 12.30 3.00
N SER A 79 -11.18 13.22 2.70
CA SER A 79 -12.55 12.91 2.28
C SER A 79 -12.59 12.45 0.83
N ASP A 80 -12.03 13.23 -0.08
CA ASP A 80 -11.94 12.90 -1.51
C ASP A 80 -10.65 13.49 -2.10
N ILE A 81 -9.91 12.67 -2.87
CA ILE A 81 -8.69 13.13 -3.55
C ILE A 81 -8.99 14.20 -4.60
N LYS A 82 -10.21 14.25 -5.16
CA LYS A 82 -10.66 15.24 -6.13
C LYS A 82 -10.69 16.68 -5.56
N ASN A 83 -10.65 16.83 -4.24
CA ASN A 83 -10.50 18.13 -3.61
C ASN A 83 -9.12 18.77 -3.88
N CYS A 84 -8.14 17.98 -4.35
CA CYS A 84 -6.82 18.48 -4.73
C CYS A 84 -6.90 19.38 -5.97
N LYS A 85 -6.38 20.60 -5.88
CA LYS A 85 -6.34 21.57 -6.99
C LYS A 85 -5.15 21.37 -7.95
N ASN A 86 -4.38 20.29 -7.79
CA ASN A 86 -3.22 19.97 -8.64
C ASN A 86 -2.21 21.13 -8.77
N CYS A 87 -1.96 21.83 -7.68
CA CYS A 87 -1.09 23.02 -7.63
C CYS A 87 0.41 22.72 -7.81
N GLY A 88 0.81 21.43 -7.86
CA GLY A 88 2.22 21.00 -8.04
C GLY A 88 3.07 21.05 -6.77
N LEU A 89 2.56 21.53 -5.63
CA LEU A 89 3.33 21.70 -4.39
C LEU A 89 3.56 20.38 -3.62
N CYS A 90 2.83 19.31 -3.96
CA CYS A 90 3.00 17.99 -3.36
C CYS A 90 2.63 16.88 -4.35
N LYS A 91 2.99 15.64 -4.02
CA LYS A 91 2.79 14.47 -4.89
C LYS A 91 1.31 14.04 -5.08
N ILE A 92 0.39 14.59 -4.32
CA ILE A 92 -1.04 14.27 -4.42
C ILE A 92 -1.60 14.62 -5.80
N GLY A 93 -1.14 15.72 -6.41
CA GLY A 93 -1.58 16.11 -7.77
C GLY A 93 -1.20 15.08 -8.84
N GLU A 94 -0.02 14.46 -8.75
CA GLU A 94 0.40 13.38 -9.67
C GLU A 94 -0.50 12.14 -9.52
N ILE A 95 -0.87 11.81 -8.28
CA ILE A 95 -1.75 10.67 -8.01
C ILE A 95 -3.19 10.95 -8.44
N LEU A 96 -3.65 12.21 -8.29
CA LEU A 96 -4.94 12.63 -8.86
C LEU A 96 -4.97 12.46 -10.39
N ARG A 97 -3.87 12.77 -11.08
CA ARG A 97 -3.77 12.50 -12.53
C ARG A 97 -3.86 11.01 -12.85
N LEU A 98 -3.18 10.14 -12.08
CA LEU A 98 -3.31 8.68 -12.25
C LEU A 98 -4.75 8.21 -12.02
N HIS A 99 -5.43 8.73 -10.99
CA HIS A 99 -6.85 8.46 -10.73
C HIS A 99 -7.71 8.82 -11.95
N ASN A 100 -7.54 10.02 -12.49
CA ASN A 100 -8.34 10.52 -13.61
C ASN A 100 -8.04 9.79 -14.92
N THR A 101 -6.77 9.40 -15.16
CA THR A 101 -6.35 8.75 -16.42
C THR A 101 -6.71 7.28 -16.46
N TYR A 102 -6.56 6.57 -15.35
CA TYR A 102 -6.66 5.11 -15.30
C TYR A 102 -7.86 4.59 -14.52
N ASP A 103 -8.70 5.46 -13.96
CA ASP A 103 -9.86 5.10 -13.13
C ASP A 103 -9.48 4.20 -11.94
N VAL A 104 -8.29 4.41 -11.36
CA VAL A 104 -7.85 3.70 -10.16
C VAL A 104 -8.50 4.31 -8.91
N LYS A 105 -8.91 3.48 -7.97
CA LYS A 105 -9.50 3.95 -6.71
C LYS A 105 -8.40 4.48 -5.80
N VAL A 106 -8.57 5.68 -5.25
CA VAL A 106 -7.58 6.30 -4.36
C VAL A 106 -8.20 6.69 -3.05
N LYS A 107 -7.55 6.34 -1.93
CA LYS A 107 -7.93 6.79 -0.59
C LYS A 107 -6.72 7.31 0.17
N VAL A 108 -6.87 8.50 0.73
CA VAL A 108 -5.94 9.03 1.71
C VAL A 108 -6.41 8.62 3.10
N ALA A 109 -5.64 7.79 3.78
CA ALA A 109 -5.98 7.27 5.10
C ALA A 109 -5.16 7.98 6.19
N THR A 110 -5.84 8.39 7.24
CA THR A 110 -5.21 8.95 8.45
C THR A 110 -4.85 7.87 9.47
N GLY A 111 -5.23 6.61 9.20
CA GLY A 111 -4.95 5.47 10.06
C GLY A 111 -5.50 4.16 9.49
N GLY A 112 -5.10 3.04 10.10
CA GLY A 112 -5.43 1.69 9.63
C GLY A 112 -6.92 1.37 9.62
N THR A 113 -7.72 1.98 10.51
CA THR A 113 -9.17 1.75 10.55
C THR A 113 -9.86 2.25 9.29
N LEU A 114 -9.55 3.48 8.84
CA LEU A 114 -10.11 4.05 7.60
C LEU A 114 -9.63 3.30 6.36
N ALA A 115 -8.36 2.88 6.35
CA ALA A 115 -7.83 2.05 5.27
C ALA A 115 -8.59 0.71 5.15
N ARG A 116 -8.82 0.02 6.27
CA ARG A 116 -9.56 -1.25 6.29
C ARG A 116 -11.02 -1.08 5.87
N LEU A 117 -11.69 -0.01 6.30
CA LEU A 117 -13.07 0.28 5.92
C LEU A 117 -13.16 0.45 4.40
N PHE A 118 -12.32 1.30 3.84
CA PHE A 118 -12.24 1.52 2.39
C PHE A 118 -12.00 0.23 1.60
N LEU A 119 -11.05 -0.61 2.04
CA LEU A 119 -10.78 -1.88 1.37
C LEU A 119 -11.95 -2.87 1.48
N LYS A 120 -12.70 -2.84 2.59
CA LYS A 120 -13.88 -3.68 2.79
C LYS A 120 -15.05 -3.26 1.88
N GLU A 121 -15.20 -1.96 1.66
CA GLU A 121 -16.23 -1.39 0.79
C GLU A 121 -15.90 -1.62 -0.70
N GLU A 122 -14.69 -1.26 -1.10
CA GLU A 122 -14.27 -1.25 -2.50
C GLU A 122 -13.84 -2.62 -3.06
N LYS A 123 -13.47 -3.56 -2.18
CA LYS A 123 -13.04 -4.93 -2.50
C LYS A 123 -12.10 -5.02 -3.71
N PRO A 124 -11.00 -4.25 -3.74
CA PRO A 124 -10.10 -4.25 -4.88
C PRO A 124 -9.38 -5.60 -5.02
N LYS A 125 -8.98 -5.95 -6.24
CA LYS A 125 -8.14 -7.12 -6.49
C LYS A 125 -6.65 -6.87 -6.20
N LEU A 126 -6.24 -5.60 -6.26
CA LEU A 126 -4.88 -5.16 -5.96
C LEU A 126 -4.92 -3.90 -5.11
N VAL A 127 -4.05 -3.86 -4.11
CA VAL A 127 -3.82 -2.67 -3.28
C VAL A 127 -2.39 -2.21 -3.44
N LEU A 128 -2.20 -0.95 -3.84
CA LEU A 128 -0.93 -0.24 -3.80
C LEU A 128 -0.92 0.64 -2.55
N ALA A 129 -0.14 0.25 -1.54
CA ALA A 129 -0.01 1.04 -0.33
C ALA A 129 1.31 1.83 -0.35
N VAL A 130 1.22 3.14 -0.17
CA VAL A 130 2.36 4.00 0.11
C VAL A 130 2.36 4.27 1.60
N ALA A 131 3.40 3.85 2.29
CA ALA A 131 3.53 4.03 3.73
C ALA A 131 5.01 4.12 4.12
N CYS A 132 5.29 4.63 5.32
CA CYS A 132 6.64 4.58 5.84
C CYS A 132 7.02 3.13 6.19
N GLU A 133 8.31 2.84 6.26
CA GLU A 133 8.81 1.48 6.52
C GLU A 133 8.20 0.86 7.80
N ARG A 134 8.01 1.68 8.83
CA ARG A 134 7.38 1.26 10.08
C ARG A 134 5.97 0.71 9.87
N ASP A 135 5.17 1.41 9.05
CA ASP A 135 3.76 1.08 8.83
C ASP A 135 3.59 -0.08 7.83
N LEU A 136 4.59 -0.31 6.96
CA LEU A 136 4.59 -1.43 6.01
C LEU A 136 4.85 -2.79 6.65
N VAL A 137 5.44 -2.82 7.85
CA VAL A 137 5.86 -4.05 8.54
C VAL A 137 5.24 -4.21 9.94
N SER A 138 4.28 -3.35 10.28
CA SER A 138 3.51 -3.40 11.54
C SER A 138 2.28 -4.30 11.49
#